data_91584e8984de52f283a72f449bce8fa5
#
_entry.id   91584e8984de52f283a72f449bce8fa5
#
_cell.length_a   1.000
_cell.length_b   1.000
_cell.length_c   1.000
_cell.angle_alpha   90.00
_cell.angle_beta   90.00
_cell.angle_gamma   90.00
#
_symmetry.space_group_name_H-M   'P 1'
#
loop_
_entity.id
_entity.type
_entity.pdbx_description
1 polymer ?
#
loop_
_entity_poly.entity_id
_entity_poly.type
_entity_poly.pdbx_seq_one_letter_code
_entity_poly.pdbx_strand_id
1 'polypeptide(L)'
;MPFPLRLRFLRDILPLASMFEQLPITVLVSADDAGKRLDQFMVSRLEGVSRARVQELIAAEKVLVDQAPAKASFKLRGGESVSVLGRGERPPLRAIAEDIPLDIRYEDNDLAIINKSAGMMVHAGAGPTESDHNRGTLVNALLHHFASLSGVGGELRPGIVHRLDKETSGLIVVAKNDEAHRKLSAQFAAREVKKKYLTLVHGLVKQDQGTIAQSISRDRVHRTRMTTRQPGGREAITHYHVTRRLETVFGKFTLLEVKIDTGCTHQIRVHMKSLGHPVVGDTLYGAPRITRQSAAKRSKGADAAVGLGLKRNFLHAAELELQHPRSGEKISLKSELPPELRQFLTTLES
;
A
#
# COMPACT_ATOMS: atom_id res chain seq x y z
N MET A 1 26.57 21.95 -41.17
CA MET A 1 27.14 22.94 -40.23
C MET A 1 26.77 22.49 -38.82
N PRO A 2 27.67 22.19 -37.92
CA PRO A 2 27.38 21.85 -36.54
C PRO A 2 27.11 23.12 -35.73
N PHE A 3 25.97 23.11 -35.02
CA PHE A 3 25.66 24.18 -34.06
C PHE A 3 26.63 24.13 -32.89
N PRO A 4 27.15 25.30 -32.42
CA PRO A 4 28.06 25.34 -31.29
C PRO A 4 27.28 25.09 -30.01
N LEU A 5 27.64 23.99 -29.28
CA LEU A 5 27.23 23.76 -27.87
C LEU A 5 27.69 24.95 -27.02
N ARG A 6 26.75 25.75 -26.56
CA ARG A 6 27.04 26.79 -25.52
C ARG A 6 27.21 26.05 -24.18
N LEU A 7 28.44 25.80 -23.78
CA LEU A 7 28.82 25.41 -22.43
C LEU A 7 28.48 26.54 -21.46
N ARG A 8 27.42 26.38 -20.67
CA ARG A 8 27.19 27.25 -19.49
C ARG A 8 27.70 26.52 -18.27
N PHE A 9 28.73 27.03 -17.65
CA PHE A 9 29.21 26.58 -16.36
C PHE A 9 28.32 27.18 -15.27
N LEU A 10 27.53 26.31 -14.59
CA LEU A 10 26.66 26.72 -13.48
C LEU A 10 27.31 26.31 -12.16
N ARG A 11 27.57 27.29 -11.29
CA ARG A 11 28.03 27.10 -9.91
C ARG A 11 26.88 26.95 -8.89
N ASP A 12 25.63 27.23 -9.29
CA ASP A 12 24.49 27.37 -8.38
C ASP A 12 23.44 26.24 -8.55
N ILE A 13 22.66 26.02 -7.48
CA ILE A 13 21.52 25.07 -7.43
C ILE A 13 20.41 25.60 -8.33
N LEU A 14 19.93 24.80 -9.27
CA LEU A 14 18.88 25.19 -10.22
C LEU A 14 17.51 24.67 -9.80
N PRO A 15 16.44 25.49 -9.83
CA PRO A 15 15.07 25.03 -9.60
C PRO A 15 14.57 24.09 -10.72
N LEU A 16 13.81 23.06 -10.35
CA LEU A 16 13.40 21.96 -11.21
C LEU A 16 12.69 22.40 -12.51
N ALA A 17 11.83 23.40 -12.44
CA ALA A 17 11.05 23.89 -13.60
C ALA A 17 11.92 24.53 -14.67
N SER A 18 12.90 25.36 -14.29
CA SER A 18 13.78 26.07 -15.23
C SER A 18 14.89 25.19 -15.80
N MET A 19 15.27 24.14 -15.09
CA MET A 19 16.34 23.23 -15.49
C MET A 19 15.96 22.36 -16.68
N PHE A 20 14.73 21.89 -16.73
CA PHE A 20 14.28 21.00 -17.82
C PHE A 20 13.93 21.73 -19.12
N GLU A 21 13.85 23.04 -19.10
CA GLU A 21 13.70 23.86 -20.31
C GLU A 21 15.05 24.13 -21.02
N GLN A 22 16.17 23.87 -20.35
CA GLN A 22 17.52 24.19 -20.84
C GLN A 22 18.44 22.97 -21.06
N LEU A 23 17.88 21.76 -21.22
CA LEU A 23 18.68 20.55 -21.50
C LEU A 23 19.35 20.61 -22.91
N PRO A 24 20.58 20.10 -23.06
CA PRO A 24 21.44 19.42 -22.07
C PRO A 24 22.12 20.39 -21.10
N ILE A 25 22.32 19.95 -19.83
CA ILE A 25 23.02 20.68 -18.79
C ILE A 25 24.30 19.97 -18.44
N THR A 26 25.40 20.69 -18.32
CA THR A 26 26.69 20.15 -17.85
C THR A 26 27.10 20.82 -16.55
N VAL A 27 27.45 20.03 -15.55
CA VAL A 27 27.92 20.46 -14.24
C VAL A 27 29.37 20.01 -14.05
N LEU A 28 30.27 20.95 -13.73
CA LEU A 28 31.64 20.60 -13.41
C LEU A 28 31.75 20.12 -11.96
N VAL A 29 32.43 19.02 -11.73
CA VAL A 29 32.68 18.48 -10.39
C VAL A 29 33.81 19.28 -9.74
N SER A 30 33.53 19.93 -8.60
CA SER A 30 34.54 20.65 -7.84
C SER A 30 35.47 19.68 -7.07
N ALA A 31 36.63 20.21 -6.63
CA ALA A 31 37.52 19.43 -5.74
C ALA A 31 36.82 19.03 -4.43
N ASP A 32 35.91 19.84 -3.91
CA ASP A 32 35.15 19.58 -2.68
C ASP A 32 34.11 18.45 -2.87
N ASP A 33 33.78 18.09 -4.09
CA ASP A 33 32.87 17.03 -4.44
C ASP A 33 33.60 15.69 -4.71
N ALA A 34 34.94 15.68 -4.66
CA ALA A 34 35.74 14.49 -4.85
C ALA A 34 35.40 13.42 -3.78
N GLY A 35 35.32 12.17 -4.20
CA GLY A 35 34.91 11.02 -3.37
C GLY A 35 33.42 10.83 -3.23
N LYS A 36 32.58 11.81 -3.60
CA LYS A 36 31.13 11.64 -3.61
C LYS A 36 30.71 10.66 -4.72
N ARG A 37 29.64 9.93 -4.44
CA ARG A 37 29.00 9.07 -5.45
C ARG A 37 28.25 9.95 -6.47
N LEU A 38 28.24 9.55 -7.73
CA LEU A 38 27.53 10.25 -8.80
C LEU A 38 26.04 10.52 -8.45
N ASP A 39 25.34 9.50 -7.92
CA ASP A 39 23.93 9.65 -7.53
C ASP A 39 23.74 10.66 -6.41
N GLN A 40 24.64 10.76 -5.44
CA GLN A 40 24.59 11.73 -4.36
C GLN A 40 24.96 13.15 -4.82
N PHE A 41 25.97 13.26 -5.64
CA PHE A 41 26.39 14.54 -6.25
C PHE A 41 25.24 15.14 -7.06
N MET A 42 24.61 14.35 -7.93
CA MET A 42 23.50 14.83 -8.75
C MET A 42 22.28 15.28 -7.91
N VAL A 43 21.94 14.58 -6.83
CA VAL A 43 20.86 15.02 -5.92
C VAL A 43 21.18 16.36 -5.27
N SER A 44 22.46 16.63 -4.94
CA SER A 44 22.86 17.94 -4.35
C SER A 44 22.83 19.09 -5.35
N ARG A 45 22.80 18.82 -6.65
CA ARG A 45 22.79 19.83 -7.74
C ARG A 45 21.43 20.00 -8.39
N LEU A 46 20.51 19.05 -8.20
CA LEU A 46 19.18 19.01 -8.81
C LEU A 46 18.11 19.23 -7.73
N GLU A 47 17.63 20.45 -7.58
CA GLU A 47 16.58 20.77 -6.60
C GLU A 47 15.29 20.02 -6.93
N GLY A 48 14.66 19.38 -5.92
CA GLY A 48 13.40 18.65 -6.06
C GLY A 48 13.50 17.26 -6.74
N VAL A 49 14.71 16.81 -7.13
CA VAL A 49 14.91 15.49 -7.74
C VAL A 49 15.28 14.46 -6.67
N SER A 50 14.49 13.39 -6.58
CA SER A 50 14.80 12.29 -5.64
C SER A 50 16.02 11.49 -6.11
N ARG A 51 16.75 10.86 -5.15
CA ARG A 51 17.89 9.99 -5.47
C ARG A 51 17.49 8.83 -6.38
N ALA A 52 16.31 8.27 -6.19
CA ALA A 52 15.78 7.22 -7.06
C ALA A 52 15.66 7.71 -8.51
N ARG A 53 15.14 8.93 -8.71
CA ARG A 53 15.02 9.51 -10.05
C ARG A 53 16.39 9.75 -10.71
N VAL A 54 17.36 10.21 -9.94
CA VAL A 54 18.75 10.32 -10.44
C VAL A 54 19.31 8.98 -10.88
N GLN A 55 19.08 7.91 -10.10
CA GLN A 55 19.52 6.56 -10.44
C GLN A 55 18.85 6.02 -11.73
N GLU A 56 17.55 6.33 -11.93
CA GLU A 56 16.85 6.03 -13.18
C GLU A 56 17.49 6.74 -14.39
N LEU A 57 17.77 8.04 -14.25
CA LEU A 57 18.42 8.81 -15.33
C LEU A 57 19.82 8.28 -15.67
N ILE A 58 20.58 7.85 -14.67
CA ILE A 58 21.88 7.23 -14.85
C ILE A 58 21.74 5.87 -15.57
N ALA A 59 20.80 5.03 -15.15
CA ALA A 59 20.53 3.72 -15.76
C ALA A 59 20.02 3.85 -17.21
N ALA A 60 19.30 4.91 -17.53
CA ALA A 60 18.83 5.24 -18.88
C ALA A 60 19.90 5.97 -19.72
N GLU A 61 21.15 6.05 -19.26
CA GLU A 61 22.28 6.74 -19.92
C GLU A 61 21.98 8.23 -20.24
N LYS A 62 21.10 8.85 -19.46
CA LYS A 62 20.80 10.29 -19.56
C LYS A 62 21.71 11.15 -18.70
N VAL A 63 22.56 10.55 -17.89
CA VAL A 63 23.63 11.19 -17.12
C VAL A 63 24.97 10.59 -17.53
N LEU A 64 25.84 11.42 -18.04
CA LEU A 64 27.18 11.03 -18.51
C LEU A 64 28.25 11.71 -17.64
N VAL A 65 29.36 11.02 -17.39
CA VAL A 65 30.56 11.56 -16.78
C VAL A 65 31.64 11.60 -17.87
N ASP A 66 32.17 12.79 -18.16
CA ASP A 66 33.12 13.03 -19.26
C ASP A 66 32.64 12.40 -20.59
N GLN A 67 31.35 12.58 -20.89
CA GLN A 67 30.65 12.08 -22.07
C GLN A 67 30.49 10.54 -22.13
N ALA A 68 30.83 9.81 -21.06
CA ALA A 68 30.67 8.35 -20.98
C ALA A 68 29.62 7.93 -19.93
N PRO A 69 28.87 6.84 -20.17
CA PRO A 69 27.98 6.28 -19.17
C PRO A 69 28.75 5.84 -17.92
N ALA A 70 28.17 6.09 -16.73
CA ALA A 70 28.78 5.72 -15.47
C ALA A 70 27.73 5.05 -14.55
N LYS A 71 28.16 4.22 -13.61
CA LYS A 71 27.26 3.63 -12.60
C LYS A 71 26.88 4.67 -11.55
N ALA A 72 25.67 4.57 -10.97
CA ALA A 72 25.20 5.45 -9.89
C ALA A 72 26.18 5.50 -8.68
N SER A 73 26.92 4.41 -8.45
CA SER A 73 27.95 4.30 -7.41
C SER A 73 29.30 4.84 -7.80
N PHE A 74 29.49 5.36 -9.02
CA PHE A 74 30.76 5.93 -9.48
C PHE A 74 31.22 7.03 -8.53
N LYS A 75 32.46 6.98 -8.10
CA LYS A 75 33.07 7.98 -7.21
C LYS A 75 33.77 9.04 -8.06
N LEU A 76 33.30 10.25 -7.95
CA LEU A 76 33.85 11.42 -8.62
C LEU A 76 35.25 11.75 -8.05
N ARG A 77 36.15 12.27 -8.89
CA ARG A 77 37.53 12.57 -8.50
C ARG A 77 37.80 14.07 -8.37
N GLY A 78 36.89 14.91 -8.94
CA GLY A 78 37.07 16.34 -9.09
C GLY A 78 37.68 16.70 -10.45
N GLY A 79 37.04 17.66 -11.13
CA GLY A 79 37.41 18.09 -12.48
C GLY A 79 36.62 17.43 -13.61
N GLU A 80 35.84 16.35 -13.32
CA GLU A 80 34.98 15.73 -14.32
C GLU A 80 33.81 16.64 -14.69
N SER A 81 33.31 16.46 -15.91
CA SER A 81 32.07 17.06 -16.38
C SER A 81 30.94 16.06 -16.30
N VAL A 82 29.87 16.40 -15.57
CA VAL A 82 28.66 15.58 -15.50
C VAL A 82 27.57 16.22 -16.33
N SER A 83 27.16 15.56 -17.42
CA SER A 83 26.14 16.05 -18.34
C SER A 83 24.82 15.32 -18.16
N VAL A 84 23.70 16.08 -18.09
CA VAL A 84 22.34 15.58 -18.12
C VAL A 84 21.75 15.86 -19.51
N LEU A 85 21.53 14.79 -20.29
CA LEU A 85 21.13 14.88 -21.70
C LEU A 85 19.62 15.08 -21.92
N GLY A 86 18.80 14.73 -20.95
CA GLY A 86 17.35 14.80 -21.10
C GLY A 86 16.58 14.29 -19.89
N ARG A 87 15.26 14.51 -19.93
CA ARG A 87 14.36 14.05 -18.87
C ARG A 87 14.31 12.53 -18.71
N GLY A 88 14.77 11.75 -19.67
CA GLY A 88 14.39 10.35 -19.82
C GLY A 88 12.85 10.30 -19.78
N GLU A 89 12.20 10.06 -20.88
CA GLU A 89 10.75 9.84 -20.84
C GLU A 89 10.50 8.68 -19.89
N ARG A 90 9.80 8.95 -18.76
CA ARG A 90 9.10 7.85 -18.11
C ARG A 90 8.01 7.47 -19.08
N PRO A 91 7.95 6.23 -19.56
CA PRO A 91 6.68 5.76 -20.07
C PRO A 91 5.66 6.03 -18.96
N PRO A 92 4.49 6.63 -19.26
CA PRO A 92 3.48 6.86 -18.24
C PRO A 92 3.26 5.53 -17.52
N LEU A 93 3.38 5.53 -16.20
CA LEU A 93 3.09 4.34 -15.39
C LEU A 93 1.61 4.03 -15.55
N ARG A 94 1.29 3.20 -16.52
CA ARG A 94 -0.06 2.71 -16.78
C ARG A 94 -0.20 1.34 -16.15
N ALA A 95 -1.29 1.13 -15.46
CA ALA A 95 -1.67 -0.23 -15.11
C ALA A 95 -1.96 -1.01 -16.39
N ILE A 96 -1.46 -2.23 -16.48
CA ILE A 96 -1.61 -3.11 -17.66
C ILE A 96 -2.72 -4.12 -17.35
N ALA A 97 -3.59 -4.39 -18.31
CA ALA A 97 -4.62 -5.42 -18.18
C ALA A 97 -3.98 -6.81 -18.04
N GLU A 98 -4.44 -7.59 -17.06
CA GLU A 98 -4.00 -8.97 -16.83
C GLU A 98 -5.22 -9.87 -16.61
N ASP A 99 -5.21 -11.05 -17.21
CA ASP A 99 -6.26 -12.07 -17.04
C ASP A 99 -6.13 -12.74 -15.66
N ILE A 100 -6.67 -12.06 -14.66
CA ILE A 100 -6.73 -12.53 -13.27
C ILE A 100 -8.20 -12.71 -12.88
N PRO A 101 -8.63 -13.90 -12.46
CA PRO A 101 -10.02 -14.15 -12.07
C PRO A 101 -10.50 -13.21 -10.95
N LEU A 102 -11.71 -12.68 -11.10
CA LEU A 102 -12.38 -11.84 -10.12
C LEU A 102 -13.64 -12.52 -9.56
N ASP A 103 -13.81 -12.48 -8.25
CA ASP A 103 -15.06 -12.89 -7.57
C ASP A 103 -15.98 -11.65 -7.48
N ILE A 104 -16.78 -11.42 -8.55
CA ILE A 104 -17.70 -10.29 -8.67
C ILE A 104 -19.00 -10.64 -7.95
N ARG A 105 -19.37 -9.85 -6.93
CA ARG A 105 -20.58 -10.02 -6.12
C ARG A 105 -21.75 -9.16 -6.55
N TYR A 106 -21.44 -8.06 -7.24
CA TYR A 106 -22.41 -7.15 -7.82
C TYR A 106 -21.77 -6.42 -9.02
N GLU A 107 -22.52 -6.21 -10.06
CA GLU A 107 -22.09 -5.43 -11.23
C GLU A 107 -23.27 -4.81 -11.92
N ASP A 108 -23.10 -3.54 -12.33
CA ASP A 108 -23.99 -2.83 -13.27
C ASP A 108 -23.17 -1.88 -14.16
N ASN A 109 -23.82 -0.89 -14.76
CA ASN A 109 -23.15 0.09 -15.63
C ASN A 109 -22.31 1.13 -14.88
N ASP A 110 -22.53 1.32 -13.58
CA ASP A 110 -21.94 2.38 -12.77
C ASP A 110 -20.84 1.89 -11.83
N LEU A 111 -21.01 0.71 -11.26
CA LEU A 111 -20.08 0.17 -10.29
C LEU A 111 -19.98 -1.35 -10.34
N ALA A 112 -18.94 -1.89 -9.74
CA ALA A 112 -18.87 -3.31 -9.38
C ALA A 112 -18.40 -3.47 -7.93
N ILE A 113 -18.85 -4.55 -7.24
CA ILE A 113 -18.38 -4.93 -5.92
C ILE A 113 -17.72 -6.28 -6.03
N ILE A 114 -16.43 -6.31 -5.67
CA ILE A 114 -15.55 -7.47 -5.80
C ILE A 114 -15.26 -8.03 -4.41
N ASN A 115 -15.30 -9.34 -4.25
CA ASN A 115 -14.75 -10.02 -3.09
C ASN A 115 -13.26 -10.29 -3.34
N LYS A 116 -12.41 -9.33 -2.96
CA LYS A 116 -10.97 -9.40 -3.20
C LYS A 116 -10.33 -10.52 -2.38
N SER A 117 -9.53 -11.35 -3.01
CA SER A 117 -8.71 -12.34 -2.32
C SER A 117 -7.56 -11.68 -1.53
N ALA A 118 -7.09 -12.37 -0.49
CA ALA A 118 -5.85 -11.99 0.20
C ALA A 118 -4.63 -12.26 -0.68
N GLY A 119 -3.53 -11.54 -0.42
CA GLY A 119 -2.31 -11.63 -1.23
C GLY A 119 -2.32 -10.70 -2.45
N MET A 120 -3.48 -10.22 -2.89
CA MET A 120 -3.64 -9.30 -4.01
C MET A 120 -3.60 -7.84 -3.52
N MET A 121 -2.69 -7.02 -4.06
CA MET A 121 -2.73 -5.57 -3.87
C MET A 121 -3.88 -4.95 -4.65
N VAL A 122 -4.46 -3.86 -4.14
CA VAL A 122 -5.51 -3.13 -4.88
C VAL A 122 -4.92 -2.43 -6.10
N HIS A 123 -3.82 -1.74 -5.95
CA HIS A 123 -3.10 -1.03 -7.02
C HIS A 123 -1.62 -0.94 -6.70
N ALA A 124 -0.79 -0.73 -7.70
CA ALA A 124 0.62 -0.41 -7.52
C ALA A 124 0.78 0.88 -6.70
N GLY A 125 1.70 0.89 -5.76
CA GLY A 125 2.07 2.11 -5.03
C GLY A 125 2.76 3.11 -5.95
N ALA A 126 2.73 4.40 -5.58
CA ALA A 126 3.54 5.43 -6.22
C ALA A 126 5.03 5.26 -5.81
N GLY A 127 5.68 4.22 -6.29
CA GLY A 127 7.09 3.94 -6.05
C GLY A 127 7.85 3.86 -7.37
N PRO A 128 9.19 4.10 -7.39
CA PRO A 128 10.00 4.15 -8.61
C PRO A 128 10.32 2.79 -9.23
N THR A 129 9.70 1.70 -8.79
CA THR A 129 9.99 0.35 -9.27
C THR A 129 9.07 -0.02 -10.42
N GLU A 130 9.59 0.07 -11.61
CA GLU A 130 8.90 -0.12 -12.90
C GLU A 130 8.48 -1.56 -13.19
N SER A 131 8.98 -2.59 -12.52
CA SER A 131 8.83 -3.93 -13.07
C SER A 131 7.83 -4.81 -12.37
N ASP A 132 7.93 -5.01 -11.05
CA ASP A 132 7.20 -6.12 -10.43
C ASP A 132 5.97 -5.72 -9.61
N HIS A 133 5.88 -4.46 -9.20
CA HIS A 133 4.79 -3.98 -8.32
C HIS A 133 3.55 -3.49 -9.08
N ASN A 134 3.65 -3.35 -10.41
CA ASN A 134 2.55 -2.90 -11.27
C ASN A 134 1.81 -4.08 -11.95
N ARG A 135 2.05 -5.30 -11.49
CA ARG A 135 1.40 -6.53 -11.95
C ARG A 135 0.74 -7.28 -10.82
N GLY A 136 -0.20 -8.14 -11.16
CA GLY A 136 -0.90 -8.98 -10.19
C GLY A 136 -1.79 -8.20 -9.22
N THR A 137 -2.20 -6.98 -9.56
CA THR A 137 -3.06 -6.16 -8.70
C THR A 137 -4.53 -6.28 -9.10
N LEU A 138 -5.43 -5.88 -8.21
CA LEU A 138 -6.84 -5.79 -8.54
C LEU A 138 -7.08 -4.89 -9.77
N VAL A 139 -6.37 -3.76 -9.88
CA VAL A 139 -6.49 -2.85 -11.03
C VAL A 139 -6.11 -3.55 -12.34
N ASN A 140 -5.06 -4.39 -12.36
CA ASN A 140 -4.71 -5.14 -13.57
C ASN A 140 -5.84 -6.10 -13.99
N ALA A 141 -6.45 -6.79 -13.02
CA ALA A 141 -7.61 -7.66 -13.25
C ALA A 141 -8.85 -6.88 -13.74
N LEU A 142 -9.14 -5.73 -13.10
CA LEU A 142 -10.26 -4.86 -13.48
C LEU A 142 -10.14 -4.34 -14.91
N LEU A 143 -8.93 -3.93 -15.32
CA LEU A 143 -8.65 -3.46 -16.68
C LEU A 143 -8.84 -4.55 -17.75
N HIS A 144 -8.62 -5.81 -17.40
CA HIS A 144 -8.89 -6.94 -18.29
C HIS A 144 -10.39 -7.25 -18.38
N HIS A 145 -11.06 -7.22 -17.23
CA HIS A 145 -12.45 -7.67 -17.12
C HIS A 145 -13.46 -6.62 -17.61
N PHE A 146 -13.23 -5.35 -17.33
CA PHE A 146 -14.18 -4.26 -17.68
C PHE A 146 -13.71 -3.45 -18.88
N ALA A 147 -14.62 -3.25 -19.85
CA ALA A 147 -14.37 -2.43 -21.04
C ALA A 147 -14.11 -0.96 -20.69
N SER A 148 -14.66 -0.46 -19.59
CA SER A 148 -14.42 0.90 -19.11
C SER A 148 -14.32 0.94 -17.58
N LEU A 149 -13.44 1.80 -17.09
CA LEU A 149 -13.28 2.15 -15.69
C LEU A 149 -13.10 3.65 -15.57
N SER A 150 -13.51 4.23 -14.44
CA SER A 150 -13.30 5.65 -14.21
C SER A 150 -11.82 6.03 -14.18
N GLY A 151 -11.47 7.08 -14.91
CA GLY A 151 -10.13 7.67 -14.94
C GLY A 151 -9.83 8.68 -13.83
N VAL A 152 -10.80 9.05 -12.99
CA VAL A 152 -10.66 10.07 -11.93
C VAL A 152 -9.53 9.75 -10.94
N GLY A 153 -9.29 8.47 -10.64
CA GLY A 153 -8.19 8.00 -9.78
C GLY A 153 -6.80 8.11 -10.42
N GLY A 154 -6.72 8.50 -11.69
CA GLY A 154 -5.50 8.53 -12.52
C GLY A 154 -5.14 7.15 -13.09
N GLU A 155 -4.17 7.14 -14.00
CA GLU A 155 -3.80 5.95 -14.82
C GLU A 155 -3.34 4.72 -14.03
N LEU A 156 -2.92 4.91 -12.78
CA LEU A 156 -2.49 3.81 -11.90
C LEU A 156 -3.62 3.26 -11.01
N ARG A 157 -4.77 3.93 -10.95
CA ARG A 157 -5.86 3.60 -10.03
C ARG A 157 -7.24 3.77 -10.68
N PRO A 158 -7.44 3.36 -11.96
CA PRO A 158 -8.74 3.49 -12.60
C PRO A 158 -9.81 2.78 -11.75
N GLY A 159 -10.93 3.44 -11.54
CA GLY A 159 -12.08 2.93 -10.80
C GLY A 159 -11.93 2.82 -9.27
N ILE A 160 -10.76 3.06 -8.70
CA ILE A 160 -10.48 2.83 -7.26
C ILE A 160 -10.91 4.02 -6.41
N VAL A 161 -11.99 3.86 -5.64
CA VAL A 161 -12.52 4.86 -4.69
C VAL A 161 -12.07 4.62 -3.25
N HIS A 162 -11.70 3.39 -2.89
CA HIS A 162 -11.09 3.03 -1.60
C HIS A 162 -10.17 1.83 -1.74
N ARG A 163 -9.56 1.38 -0.65
CA ARG A 163 -8.62 0.26 -0.71
C ARG A 163 -8.72 -0.68 0.48
N LEU A 164 -8.32 -1.93 0.26
CA LEU A 164 -7.98 -2.92 1.27
C LEU A 164 -6.46 -3.15 1.26
N ASP A 165 -5.92 -3.59 2.38
CA ASP A 165 -4.52 -4.01 2.45
C ASP A 165 -4.30 -5.28 1.61
N LYS A 166 -3.06 -5.56 1.20
CA LYS A 166 -2.69 -6.73 0.41
C LYS A 166 -3.23 -8.02 1.03
N GLU A 167 -3.00 -8.22 2.32
CA GLU A 167 -3.37 -9.44 3.05
C GLU A 167 -4.80 -9.40 3.60
N THR A 168 -5.58 -8.34 3.37
CA THR A 168 -6.99 -8.25 3.73
C THR A 168 -7.85 -8.73 2.57
N SER A 169 -8.76 -9.69 2.84
CA SER A 169 -9.77 -10.16 1.90
C SER A 169 -11.11 -9.46 2.10
N GLY A 170 -12.03 -9.63 1.16
CA GLY A 170 -13.42 -9.19 1.28
C GLY A 170 -13.83 -8.09 0.34
N LEU A 171 -14.97 -7.48 0.63
CA LEU A 171 -15.69 -6.60 -0.28
C LEU A 171 -14.98 -5.27 -0.52
N ILE A 172 -14.83 -4.93 -1.80
CA ILE A 172 -14.31 -3.66 -2.30
C ILE A 172 -15.21 -3.18 -3.46
N VAL A 173 -15.61 -1.89 -3.45
CA VAL A 173 -16.36 -1.27 -4.53
C VAL A 173 -15.42 -0.53 -5.48
N VAL A 174 -15.72 -0.63 -6.78
CA VAL A 174 -15.01 0.04 -7.87
C VAL A 174 -16.01 0.79 -8.75
N ALA A 175 -15.60 1.93 -9.30
CA ALA A 175 -16.40 2.76 -10.18
C ALA A 175 -16.09 2.47 -11.66
N LYS A 176 -17.12 2.22 -12.48
CA LYS A 176 -16.97 1.94 -13.92
C LYS A 176 -16.97 3.22 -14.77
N ASN A 177 -17.45 4.33 -14.23
CA ASN A 177 -17.45 5.64 -14.90
C ASN A 177 -17.16 6.79 -13.92
N ASP A 178 -16.86 7.96 -14.44
CA ASP A 178 -16.41 9.12 -13.66
C ASP A 178 -17.51 9.72 -12.79
N GLU A 179 -18.77 9.65 -13.20
CA GLU A 179 -19.90 10.13 -12.39
C GLU A 179 -20.07 9.28 -11.15
N ALA A 180 -20.09 7.94 -11.31
CA ALA A 180 -20.13 7.00 -10.20
C ALA A 180 -18.93 7.17 -9.26
N HIS A 181 -17.72 7.40 -9.82
CA HIS A 181 -16.52 7.63 -9.02
C HIS A 181 -16.66 8.85 -8.11
N ARG A 182 -17.10 9.99 -8.67
CA ARG A 182 -17.28 11.21 -7.88
C ARG A 182 -18.33 11.03 -6.77
N LYS A 183 -19.46 10.41 -7.07
CA LYS A 183 -20.54 10.18 -6.09
C LYS A 183 -20.12 9.17 -5.01
N LEU A 184 -19.48 8.07 -5.38
CA LEU A 184 -18.95 7.12 -4.41
C LEU A 184 -17.87 7.76 -3.52
N SER A 185 -16.94 8.52 -4.10
CA SER A 185 -15.92 9.24 -3.34
C SER A 185 -16.54 10.23 -2.35
N ALA A 186 -17.64 10.91 -2.73
CA ALA A 186 -18.38 11.79 -1.83
C ALA A 186 -18.98 11.02 -0.65
N GLN A 187 -19.61 9.86 -0.87
CA GLN A 187 -20.13 9.00 0.19
C GLN A 187 -19.03 8.53 1.15
N PHE A 188 -17.84 8.16 0.62
CA PHE A 188 -16.69 7.82 1.47
C PHE A 188 -16.20 9.02 2.29
N ALA A 189 -16.14 10.21 1.69
CA ALA A 189 -15.75 11.44 2.39
C ALA A 189 -16.75 11.85 3.47
N ALA A 190 -18.06 11.69 3.21
CA ALA A 190 -19.16 11.93 4.15
C ALA A 190 -19.31 10.83 5.21
N ARG A 191 -18.52 9.73 5.14
CA ARG A 191 -18.60 8.57 6.06
C ARG A 191 -19.95 7.83 5.99
N GLU A 192 -20.65 7.91 4.88
CA GLU A 192 -21.95 7.27 4.66
C GLU A 192 -21.81 5.78 4.30
N VAL A 193 -20.67 5.39 3.69
CA VAL A 193 -20.38 3.99 3.37
C VAL A 193 -20.06 3.22 4.64
N LYS A 194 -20.91 2.23 4.96
CA LYS A 194 -20.71 1.38 6.14
C LYS A 194 -19.89 0.16 5.76
N LYS A 195 -18.86 -0.08 6.54
CA LYS A 195 -17.90 -1.20 6.34
C LYS A 195 -17.79 -1.97 7.64
N LYS A 196 -18.05 -3.27 7.59
CA LYS A 196 -17.84 -4.18 8.72
C LYS A 196 -16.78 -5.19 8.37
N TYR A 197 -15.87 -5.39 9.28
CA TYR A 197 -14.77 -6.35 9.18
C TYR A 197 -14.92 -7.42 10.25
N LEU A 198 -14.49 -8.63 9.94
CA LEU A 198 -14.24 -9.69 10.91
C LEU A 198 -12.74 -9.80 11.12
N THR A 199 -12.31 -9.84 12.39
CA THR A 199 -10.90 -9.97 12.74
C THR A 199 -10.73 -10.81 13.99
N LEU A 200 -9.68 -11.65 13.99
CA LEU A 200 -9.24 -12.40 15.17
C LEU A 200 -7.98 -11.74 15.72
N VAL A 201 -7.97 -11.46 17.01
CA VAL A 201 -6.84 -10.83 17.70
C VAL A 201 -6.27 -11.73 18.79
N HIS A 202 -4.98 -11.55 19.12
CA HIS A 202 -4.36 -12.22 20.24
C HIS A 202 -4.82 -11.64 21.59
N GLY A 203 -5.00 -12.52 22.57
CA GLY A 203 -5.42 -12.17 23.93
C GLY A 203 -6.94 -12.03 24.08
N LEU A 204 -7.39 -11.84 25.31
CA LEU A 204 -8.80 -11.61 25.66
C LEU A 204 -9.06 -10.11 25.77
N VAL A 205 -9.81 -9.56 24.83
CA VAL A 205 -10.29 -8.19 24.92
C VAL A 205 -11.34 -8.14 26.05
N LYS A 206 -11.09 -7.34 27.07
CA LYS A 206 -11.91 -7.34 28.31
C LYS A 206 -13.30 -6.76 28.09
N GLN A 207 -13.39 -5.63 27.40
CA GLN A 207 -14.65 -4.94 27.14
C GLN A 207 -15.36 -5.56 25.94
N ASP A 208 -16.68 -5.76 26.04
CA ASP A 208 -17.48 -6.37 24.96
C ASP A 208 -17.57 -5.49 23.72
N GLN A 209 -17.45 -4.19 23.88
CA GLN A 209 -17.40 -3.21 22.80
C GLN A 209 -16.56 -2.01 23.17
N GLY A 210 -16.10 -1.28 22.19
CA GLY A 210 -15.33 -0.07 22.44
C GLY A 210 -15.05 0.72 21.16
N THR A 211 -14.57 1.95 21.38
CA THR A 211 -14.16 2.86 20.31
C THR A 211 -12.71 3.26 20.52
N ILE A 212 -11.91 3.17 19.45
CA ILE A 212 -10.54 3.64 19.41
C ILE A 212 -10.48 4.87 18.52
N ALA A 213 -10.30 6.04 19.13
CA ALA A 213 -10.17 7.33 18.46
C ALA A 213 -8.72 7.82 18.61
N GLN A 214 -7.82 7.30 17.78
CA GLN A 214 -6.40 7.61 17.80
C GLN A 214 -5.89 7.94 16.40
N SER A 215 -5.25 9.10 16.25
CA SER A 215 -4.68 9.51 14.96
C SER A 215 -3.58 8.56 14.51
N ILE A 216 -3.53 8.29 13.21
CA ILE A 216 -2.57 7.38 12.60
C ILE A 216 -1.61 8.15 11.69
N SER A 217 -0.32 7.96 11.89
CA SER A 217 0.76 8.50 11.07
C SER A 217 1.70 7.39 10.59
N ARG A 218 2.59 7.71 9.65
CA ARG A 218 3.64 6.77 9.24
C ARG A 218 4.72 6.69 10.31
N ASP A 219 5.17 5.46 10.63
CA ASP A 219 6.29 5.26 11.55
C ASP A 219 7.58 5.83 10.93
N ARG A 220 8.32 6.67 11.69
CA ARG A 220 9.55 7.33 11.23
C ARG A 220 10.72 6.35 11.13
N VAL A 221 10.75 5.33 11.96
CA VAL A 221 11.82 4.32 12.00
C VAL A 221 11.53 3.19 11.02
N HIS A 222 10.32 2.66 11.06
CA HIS A 222 9.89 1.56 10.20
C HIS A 222 8.90 2.05 9.13
N ARG A 223 9.41 2.57 8.03
CA ARG A 223 8.62 3.25 6.97
C ARG A 223 7.48 2.41 6.36
N THR A 224 7.50 1.09 6.52
CA THR A 224 6.43 0.18 6.11
C THR A 224 5.28 0.09 7.12
N ARG A 225 5.44 0.64 8.34
CA ARG A 225 4.47 0.63 9.43
C ARG A 225 3.74 1.95 9.56
N MET A 226 2.54 1.86 10.13
CA MET A 226 1.80 3.00 10.65
C MET A 226 1.84 2.94 12.20
N THR A 227 1.58 4.08 12.85
CA THR A 227 1.64 4.20 14.31
C THR A 227 0.64 5.21 14.82
N THR A 228 0.16 5.02 16.07
CA THR A 228 -0.66 5.98 16.81
C THR A 228 0.16 6.85 17.78
N ARG A 229 1.48 6.63 17.84
CA ARG A 229 2.37 7.23 18.85
C ARG A 229 2.99 8.57 18.46
N GLN A 230 2.79 9.02 17.22
CA GLN A 230 3.42 10.25 16.73
C GLN A 230 2.36 11.34 16.48
N PRO A 231 2.67 12.61 16.81
CA PRO A 231 1.79 13.74 16.53
C PRO A 231 1.63 13.98 15.02
N GLY A 232 0.56 14.69 14.63
CA GLY A 232 0.31 15.07 13.23
C GLY A 232 -0.23 13.95 12.35
N GLY A 233 -0.76 12.87 12.94
CA GLY A 233 -1.44 11.80 12.23
C GLY A 233 -2.82 12.22 11.71
N ARG A 234 -3.35 11.42 10.77
CA ARG A 234 -4.75 11.57 10.30
C ARG A 234 -5.69 10.99 11.34
N GLU A 235 -6.82 11.68 11.59
CA GLU A 235 -7.88 11.17 12.43
C GLU A 235 -8.31 9.77 11.99
N ALA A 236 -8.43 8.86 12.97
CA ALA A 236 -8.86 7.49 12.72
C ALA A 236 -9.77 7.01 13.86
N ILE A 237 -10.95 6.50 13.49
CA ILE A 237 -11.96 6.03 14.41
C ILE A 237 -12.33 4.60 14.03
N THR A 238 -12.22 3.70 15.02
CA THR A 238 -12.51 2.28 14.89
C THR A 238 -13.40 1.85 16.05
N HIS A 239 -14.53 1.22 15.74
CA HIS A 239 -15.44 0.64 16.71
C HIS A 239 -15.30 -0.88 16.65
N TYR A 240 -15.26 -1.54 17.79
CA TYR A 240 -15.23 -2.99 17.84
C TYR A 240 -16.34 -3.54 18.75
N HIS A 241 -16.79 -4.73 18.41
CA HIS A 241 -17.69 -5.54 19.22
C HIS A 241 -17.13 -6.97 19.31
N VAL A 242 -17.06 -7.50 20.54
CA VAL A 242 -16.57 -8.86 20.80
C VAL A 242 -17.66 -9.85 20.40
N THR A 243 -17.37 -10.71 19.45
CA THR A 243 -18.25 -11.80 19.05
C THR A 243 -18.01 -13.05 19.90
N ARG A 244 -16.73 -13.41 20.09
CA ARG A 244 -16.33 -14.57 20.90
C ARG A 244 -14.97 -14.37 21.54
N ARG A 245 -14.79 -14.91 22.74
CA ARG A 245 -13.50 -15.08 23.40
C ARG A 245 -13.15 -16.55 23.42
N LEU A 246 -11.93 -16.89 23.01
CA LEU A 246 -11.45 -18.24 22.86
C LEU A 246 -10.25 -18.47 23.76
N GLU A 247 -10.35 -19.44 24.68
CA GLU A 247 -9.24 -19.94 25.48
C GLU A 247 -8.90 -21.36 25.00
N THR A 248 -7.82 -21.47 24.27
CA THR A 248 -7.48 -22.69 23.53
C THR A 248 -6.13 -23.25 23.99
N VAL A 249 -5.76 -24.41 23.50
CA VAL A 249 -4.41 -24.96 23.72
C VAL A 249 -3.31 -24.09 23.07
N PHE A 250 -3.66 -23.28 22.07
CA PHE A 250 -2.75 -22.38 21.36
C PHE A 250 -2.69 -21.00 22.00
N GLY A 251 -3.45 -20.74 23.04
CA GLY A 251 -3.47 -19.46 23.75
C GLY A 251 -4.86 -18.83 23.79
N LYS A 252 -4.88 -17.53 24.03
CA LYS A 252 -6.11 -16.75 24.18
C LYS A 252 -6.31 -15.86 22.95
N PHE A 253 -7.55 -15.82 22.46
CA PHE A 253 -7.92 -15.05 21.26
C PHE A 253 -9.28 -14.40 21.46
N THR A 254 -9.55 -13.36 20.68
CA THR A 254 -10.86 -12.72 20.62
C THR A 254 -11.26 -12.50 19.17
N LEU A 255 -12.41 -12.99 18.78
CA LEU A 255 -13.06 -12.70 17.50
C LEU A 255 -13.88 -11.42 17.64
N LEU A 256 -13.63 -10.46 16.75
CA LEU A 256 -14.25 -9.14 16.76
C LEU A 256 -14.97 -8.86 15.44
N GLU A 257 -16.13 -8.24 15.56
CA GLU A 257 -16.68 -7.39 14.51
C GLU A 257 -16.11 -5.98 14.66
N VAL A 258 -15.62 -5.40 13.56
CA VAL A 258 -15.02 -4.07 13.57
C VAL A 258 -15.66 -3.19 12.51
N LYS A 259 -16.10 -1.99 12.91
CA LYS A 259 -16.56 -0.92 12.01
C LYS A 259 -15.56 0.22 12.01
N ILE A 260 -15.36 0.85 10.85
CA ILE A 260 -14.44 1.98 10.71
C ILE A 260 -15.17 3.16 10.06
N ASP A 261 -15.07 4.34 10.68
CA ASP A 261 -15.63 5.59 10.13
C ASP A 261 -14.64 6.23 9.14
N THR A 262 -13.37 5.99 9.34
CA THR A 262 -12.26 6.51 8.54
C THR A 262 -11.56 5.39 7.78
N GLY A 263 -10.72 5.74 6.80
CA GLY A 263 -10.00 4.77 5.96
C GLY A 263 -8.48 5.04 5.93
N CYS A 264 -7.81 4.96 7.08
CA CYS A 264 -6.35 5.10 7.14
C CYS A 264 -5.65 3.78 6.80
N THR A 265 -4.44 3.87 6.23
CA THR A 265 -3.61 2.68 5.95
C THR A 265 -3.38 1.87 7.22
N HIS A 266 -3.60 0.56 7.16
CA HIS A 266 -3.45 -0.39 8.27
C HIS A 266 -4.29 -0.05 9.53
N GLN A 267 -5.37 0.73 9.41
CA GLN A 267 -6.08 1.31 10.55
C GLN A 267 -6.46 0.29 11.62
N ILE A 268 -7.23 -0.75 11.26
CA ILE A 268 -7.67 -1.79 12.22
C ILE A 268 -6.46 -2.46 12.87
N ARG A 269 -5.45 -2.79 12.09
CA ARG A 269 -4.23 -3.48 12.54
C ARG A 269 -3.45 -2.66 13.57
N VAL A 270 -3.28 -1.37 13.31
CA VAL A 270 -2.60 -0.42 14.22
C VAL A 270 -3.40 -0.21 15.49
N HIS A 271 -4.71 0.00 15.37
CA HIS A 271 -5.60 0.21 16.51
C HIS A 271 -5.68 -1.02 17.42
N MET A 272 -5.83 -2.23 16.86
CA MET A 272 -5.81 -3.46 17.66
C MET A 272 -4.46 -3.64 18.35
N LYS A 273 -3.35 -3.35 17.67
CA LYS A 273 -2.01 -3.35 18.29
C LYS A 273 -1.90 -2.32 19.41
N SER A 274 -2.48 -1.13 19.29
CA SER A 274 -2.44 -0.09 20.33
C SER A 274 -3.17 -0.50 21.61
N LEU A 275 -4.20 -1.35 21.50
CA LEU A 275 -4.88 -1.98 22.63
C LEU A 275 -4.11 -3.15 23.26
N GLY A 276 -2.97 -3.56 22.68
CA GLY A 276 -2.23 -4.74 23.10
C GLY A 276 -2.71 -6.06 22.51
N HIS A 277 -3.65 -6.01 21.55
CA HIS A 277 -4.28 -7.16 20.91
C HIS A 277 -3.98 -7.19 19.40
N PRO A 278 -2.75 -7.55 18.95
CA PRO A 278 -2.42 -7.57 17.53
C PRO A 278 -3.29 -8.59 16.78
N VAL A 279 -3.62 -8.26 15.52
CA VAL A 279 -4.38 -9.17 14.64
C VAL A 279 -3.58 -10.45 14.40
N VAL A 280 -4.22 -11.60 14.47
CA VAL A 280 -3.60 -12.91 14.24
C VAL A 280 -2.99 -12.96 12.84
N GLY A 281 -1.76 -13.47 12.74
CA GLY A 281 -0.98 -13.51 11.49
C GLY A 281 -0.32 -12.19 11.09
N ASP A 282 -0.57 -11.09 11.80
CA ASP A 282 0.02 -9.79 11.51
C ASP A 282 1.40 -9.60 12.15
N THR A 283 2.38 -10.25 11.57
CA THR A 283 3.78 -10.18 12.04
C THR A 283 4.38 -8.77 11.96
N LEU A 284 3.85 -7.93 11.05
CA LEU A 284 4.28 -6.54 10.92
C LEU A 284 3.97 -5.74 12.20
N TYR A 285 2.86 -6.03 12.86
CA TYR A 285 2.43 -5.39 14.10
C TYR A 285 2.65 -6.25 15.36
N GLY A 286 3.48 -7.30 15.25
CA GLY A 286 4.00 -8.04 16.39
C GLY A 286 3.16 -9.24 16.81
N ALA A 287 2.26 -9.73 15.96
CA ALA A 287 1.69 -11.05 16.16
C ALA A 287 2.76 -12.14 15.98
N PRO A 288 2.75 -13.22 16.77
CA PRO A 288 3.66 -14.33 16.57
C PRO A 288 3.36 -15.01 15.22
N ARG A 289 4.42 -15.48 14.53
CA ARG A 289 4.27 -16.23 13.26
C ARG A 289 3.59 -17.57 13.45
N ILE A 290 3.90 -18.23 14.56
CA ILE A 290 3.37 -19.54 14.94
C ILE A 290 3.00 -19.47 16.41
N THR A 291 1.78 -19.82 16.73
CA THR A 291 1.30 -19.98 18.10
C THR A 291 1.50 -21.45 18.47
N ARG A 292 2.27 -21.71 19.53
CA ARG A 292 2.59 -23.06 20.00
C ARG A 292 1.61 -23.49 21.08
N GLN A 293 1.31 -24.79 21.16
CA GLN A 293 0.55 -25.35 22.27
C GLN A 293 1.22 -25.03 23.60
N SER A 294 0.41 -24.68 24.60
CA SER A 294 0.88 -24.47 25.96
C SER A 294 1.49 -25.76 26.53
N ALA A 295 2.67 -25.67 27.12
CA ALA A 295 3.35 -26.81 27.74
C ALA A 295 2.50 -27.51 28.82
N ALA A 296 1.63 -26.76 29.51
CA ALA A 296 0.75 -27.30 30.57
C ALA A 296 -0.37 -28.24 30.04
N LYS A 297 -0.67 -28.23 28.74
CA LYS A 297 -1.70 -29.09 28.10
C LYS A 297 -1.11 -30.15 27.16
N ARG A 298 0.21 -30.34 27.20
CA ARG A 298 0.87 -31.38 26.39
C ARG A 298 0.70 -32.74 27.09
N SER A 299 0.14 -33.72 26.39
CA SER A 299 0.18 -35.13 26.85
C SER A 299 1.63 -35.58 26.90
N LYS A 300 2.01 -36.29 27.97
CA LYS A 300 3.35 -36.94 28.11
C LYS A 300 3.49 -37.91 26.90
N GLY A 301 4.42 -37.60 25.99
CA GLY A 301 4.72 -38.45 24.82
C GLY A 301 4.51 -37.79 23.44
N ALA A 302 4.08 -36.53 23.32
CA ALA A 302 3.96 -35.85 22.04
C ALA A 302 5.30 -35.24 21.61
N ASP A 303 5.95 -35.84 20.63
CA ASP A 303 7.31 -35.50 20.16
C ASP A 303 7.46 -34.20 19.36
N ALA A 304 6.38 -33.52 18.97
CA ALA A 304 6.48 -32.24 18.27
C ALA A 304 5.47 -31.24 18.82
N ALA A 305 5.91 -30.03 19.11
CA ALA A 305 5.02 -28.93 19.42
C ALA A 305 4.23 -28.58 18.15
N VAL A 306 2.97 -29.02 18.05
CA VAL A 306 2.08 -28.59 16.97
C VAL A 306 1.95 -27.09 17.05
N GLY A 307 2.42 -26.41 16.01
CA GLY A 307 2.32 -24.96 15.87
C GLY A 307 1.18 -24.61 14.93
N LEU A 308 0.33 -23.68 15.34
CA LEU A 308 -0.71 -23.13 14.49
C LEU A 308 -0.27 -21.74 13.99
N GLY A 309 -0.18 -21.56 12.68
CA GLY A 309 0.21 -20.30 12.06
C GLY A 309 -0.70 -19.91 10.89
N LEU A 310 -0.92 -18.61 10.75
CA LEU A 310 -1.64 -18.06 9.61
C LEU A 310 -0.65 -17.23 8.77
N LYS A 311 -0.62 -17.48 7.45
CA LYS A 311 0.31 -16.81 6.52
C LYS A 311 -0.11 -15.38 6.17
N ARG A 312 -1.28 -14.95 6.59
CA ARG A 312 -1.89 -13.64 6.34
C ARG A 312 -2.54 -13.08 7.61
N ASN A 313 -2.96 -11.83 7.59
CA ASN A 313 -3.75 -11.23 8.67
C ASN A 313 -5.15 -11.88 8.72
N PHE A 314 -5.62 -12.25 9.90
CA PHE A 314 -7.02 -12.62 10.10
C PHE A 314 -7.87 -11.36 10.08
N LEU A 315 -8.07 -10.80 8.89
CA LEU A 315 -8.84 -9.60 8.64
C LEU A 315 -9.60 -9.73 7.32
N HIS A 316 -10.92 -9.58 7.38
CA HIS A 316 -11.83 -9.76 6.26
C HIS A 316 -12.89 -8.66 6.23
N ALA A 317 -13.05 -7.97 5.11
CA ALA A 317 -14.11 -6.99 4.86
C ALA A 317 -15.42 -7.73 4.57
N ALA A 318 -16.17 -8.04 5.64
CA ALA A 318 -17.31 -8.95 5.60
C ALA A 318 -18.61 -8.31 5.13
N GLU A 319 -18.81 -7.01 5.36
CA GLU A 319 -20.02 -6.30 4.94
C GLU A 319 -19.68 -4.93 4.36
N LEU A 320 -20.38 -4.59 3.28
CA LEU A 320 -20.31 -3.29 2.63
C LEU A 320 -21.73 -2.80 2.34
N GLU A 321 -22.03 -1.59 2.83
CA GLU A 321 -23.32 -0.93 2.60
C GLU A 321 -23.05 0.48 2.05
N LEU A 322 -23.71 0.84 0.95
CA LEU A 322 -23.59 2.12 0.28
C LEU A 322 -24.89 2.47 -0.46
N GLN A 323 -25.02 3.71 -0.93
CA GLN A 323 -26.07 4.10 -1.84
C GLN A 323 -25.57 3.98 -3.29
N HIS A 324 -26.40 3.40 -4.16
CA HIS A 324 -26.08 3.33 -5.59
C HIS A 324 -25.93 4.76 -6.16
N PRO A 325 -24.82 5.05 -6.88
CA PRO A 325 -24.49 6.43 -7.27
C PRO A 325 -25.50 7.07 -8.24
N ARG A 326 -26.28 6.29 -9.00
CA ARG A 326 -27.26 6.78 -9.93
C ARG A 326 -28.68 6.76 -9.35
N SER A 327 -29.14 5.61 -8.88
CA SER A 327 -30.51 5.43 -8.43
C SER A 327 -30.74 5.90 -6.97
N GLY A 328 -29.71 6.00 -6.15
CA GLY A 328 -29.81 6.27 -4.72
C GLY A 328 -30.30 5.07 -3.89
N GLU A 329 -30.58 3.93 -4.52
CA GLU A 329 -30.99 2.71 -3.84
C GLU A 329 -29.88 2.17 -2.95
N LYS A 330 -30.28 1.62 -1.80
CA LYS A 330 -29.35 1.01 -0.87
C LYS A 330 -28.82 -0.33 -1.40
N ILE A 331 -27.52 -0.44 -1.56
CA ILE A 331 -26.81 -1.69 -1.81
C ILE A 331 -26.22 -2.18 -0.49
N SER A 332 -26.51 -3.42 -0.11
CA SER A 332 -25.96 -4.06 1.08
C SER A 332 -25.52 -5.48 0.76
N LEU A 333 -24.22 -5.75 0.83
CA LEU A 333 -23.64 -7.04 0.53
C LEU A 333 -22.86 -7.60 1.72
N LYS A 334 -22.86 -8.92 1.82
CA LYS A 334 -22.10 -9.69 2.80
C LYS A 334 -21.19 -10.68 2.09
N SER A 335 -20.03 -10.90 2.68
CA SER A 335 -19.07 -11.94 2.28
C SER A 335 -18.71 -12.76 3.51
N GLU A 336 -18.84 -14.06 3.40
CA GLU A 336 -18.43 -14.99 4.46
C GLU A 336 -16.91 -15.02 4.60
N LEU A 337 -16.44 -15.44 5.78
CA LEU A 337 -15.03 -15.72 5.97
C LEU A 337 -14.52 -16.70 4.90
N PRO A 338 -13.40 -16.41 4.25
CA PRO A 338 -12.81 -17.31 3.28
C PRO A 338 -12.39 -18.64 3.95
N PRO A 339 -12.31 -19.73 3.19
CA PRO A 339 -12.11 -21.07 3.73
C PRO A 339 -10.93 -21.20 4.70
N GLU A 340 -9.80 -20.57 4.39
CA GLU A 340 -8.58 -20.63 5.21
C GLU A 340 -8.74 -19.96 6.58
N LEU A 341 -9.51 -18.86 6.66
CA LEU A 341 -9.80 -18.21 7.94
C LEU A 341 -10.82 -18.99 8.75
N ARG A 342 -11.80 -19.57 8.09
CA ARG A 342 -12.81 -20.43 8.72
C ARG A 342 -12.16 -21.67 9.30
N GLN A 343 -11.30 -22.35 8.51
CA GLN A 343 -10.57 -23.54 8.96
C GLN A 343 -9.64 -23.21 10.14
N PHE A 344 -8.94 -22.07 10.09
CA PHE A 344 -8.10 -21.64 11.21
C PHE A 344 -8.92 -21.48 12.50
N LEU A 345 -10.12 -20.87 12.40
CA LEU A 345 -11.01 -20.69 13.54
C LEU A 345 -11.49 -22.04 14.10
N THR A 346 -11.92 -22.97 13.24
CA THR A 346 -12.33 -24.32 13.64
C THR A 346 -11.18 -25.08 14.33
N THR A 347 -9.95 -24.95 13.83
CA THR A 347 -8.78 -25.58 14.46
C THR A 347 -8.46 -24.97 15.85
N LEU A 348 -8.81 -23.72 16.12
CA LEU A 348 -8.66 -23.12 17.44
C LEU A 348 -9.72 -23.64 18.44
N GLU A 349 -10.88 -24.06 17.94
CA GLU A 349 -12.02 -24.50 18.74
C GLU A 349 -12.00 -26.02 19.03
N SER A 350 -11.23 -26.80 18.26
CA SER A 350 -10.96 -28.24 18.48
C SER A 350 -9.87 -28.44 19.55
#